data_aeead8f709808a7f2beb200aca6d398f
#
_entry.id   aeead8f709808a7f2beb200aca6d398f
#
_cell.length_a   1.000
_cell.length_b   1.000
_cell.length_c   1.000
_cell.angle_alpha   90.00
_cell.angle_beta   90.00
_cell.angle_gamma   90.00
#
_symmetry.space_group_name_H-M   'P 1'
#
loop_
_entity.id
_entity.type
_entity.pdbx_description
1 polymer ?
#
loop_
_entity_poly.entity_id
_entity_poly.type
_entity_poly.pdbx_seq_one_letter_code
_entity_poly.pdbx_strand_id
1 'polypeptide(L)'
;MSDWTLVGKPALLIVHMQNAIVKTPSPLEMMGHGRAAHEEGVIANIQDLVAAFRGRGLPVVYCVAHTPVDTKFAAYGGFWEGSRQLEVNRLGTWDVEIIEELAPVPGEKIFYNWPFNVFEGTGLQEYLQSLGVETVVLTGVATGMSVGTAAWALAERFYNLIVPSDASTDGNSEVHKTVIESIFPAIGLVTTTEDVIGHL
;
A
#
# COMPACT_ATOMS: atom_id res chain seq x y z
N MET A 1 -11.38 -13.57 17.50
CA MET A 1 -9.99 -13.65 17.00
C MET A 1 -9.84 -14.97 16.28
N SER A 2 -9.36 -14.93 15.06
CA SER A 2 -9.02 -16.12 14.28
C SER A 2 -7.82 -16.84 14.91
N ASP A 3 -7.74 -18.15 14.72
CA ASP A 3 -6.71 -19.00 15.34
C ASP A 3 -5.44 -19.01 14.44
N TRP A 4 -4.69 -17.90 14.45
CA TRP A 4 -3.38 -17.76 13.77
C TRP A 4 -2.35 -17.13 14.69
N THR A 5 -1.08 -17.27 14.37
CA THR A 5 0.02 -16.74 15.19
C THR A 5 0.94 -15.90 14.29
N LEU A 6 1.30 -14.71 14.76
CA LEU A 6 2.27 -13.86 14.07
C LEU A 6 3.64 -14.57 14.00
N VAL A 7 4.20 -14.64 12.81
CA VAL A 7 5.49 -15.29 12.56
C VAL A 7 6.59 -14.25 12.46
N GLY A 8 7.59 -14.34 13.30
CA GLY A 8 8.78 -13.49 13.27
C GLY A 8 8.48 -12.00 13.45
N LYS A 9 9.35 -11.14 12.94
CA LYS A 9 9.23 -9.69 13.08
C LYS A 9 8.30 -9.12 11.99
N PRO A 10 7.20 -8.44 12.34
CA PRO A 10 6.32 -7.81 11.36
C PRO A 10 6.80 -6.41 10.96
N ALA A 11 6.42 -5.99 9.75
CA ALA A 11 6.44 -4.60 9.30
C ALA A 11 5.08 -4.22 8.70
N LEU A 12 4.66 -2.99 8.90
CA LEU A 12 3.50 -2.41 8.22
C LEU A 12 3.96 -1.76 6.90
N LEU A 13 3.41 -2.19 5.78
CA LEU A 13 3.66 -1.63 4.46
C LEU A 13 2.42 -0.90 3.96
N ILE A 14 2.55 0.42 3.77
CA ILE A 14 1.47 1.31 3.36
C ILE A 14 1.72 1.74 1.91
N VAL A 15 0.81 1.34 1.01
CA VAL A 15 0.97 1.53 -0.44
C VAL A 15 0.09 2.68 -0.92
N HIS A 16 0.71 3.68 -1.55
CA HIS A 16 0.10 4.76 -2.32
C HIS A 16 -0.97 5.60 -1.60
N MET A 17 -0.86 5.71 -0.27
CA MET A 17 -1.69 6.62 0.53
C MET A 17 -1.16 8.05 0.44
N GLN A 18 -1.14 8.60 -0.79
CA GLN A 18 -0.60 9.90 -1.16
C GLN A 18 -1.68 10.86 -1.67
N ASN A 19 -1.40 12.15 -1.63
CA ASN A 19 -2.38 13.19 -1.90
C ASN A 19 -3.06 13.08 -3.26
N ALA A 20 -2.31 12.87 -4.35
CA ALA A 20 -2.90 12.80 -5.69
C ALA A 20 -3.87 11.63 -5.88
N ILE A 21 -3.77 10.58 -5.07
CA ILE A 21 -4.55 9.35 -5.20
C ILE A 21 -5.71 9.31 -4.21
N VAL A 22 -5.50 9.82 -2.99
CA VAL A 22 -6.44 9.60 -1.87
C VAL A 22 -7.19 10.86 -1.46
N LYS A 23 -6.62 12.07 -1.63
CA LYS A 23 -7.34 13.31 -1.29
C LYS A 23 -8.46 13.62 -2.30
N THR A 24 -9.45 14.39 -1.83
CA THR A 24 -10.55 14.89 -2.65
C THR A 24 -10.73 16.39 -2.34
N PRO A 25 -10.60 17.29 -3.33
CA PRO A 25 -10.28 17.02 -4.73
C PRO A 25 -8.82 16.62 -4.97
N SER A 26 -8.58 15.76 -5.98
CA SER A 26 -7.23 15.37 -6.40
C SER A 26 -7.15 15.14 -7.92
N PRO A 27 -5.95 15.17 -8.51
CA PRO A 27 -5.77 14.93 -9.95
C PRO A 27 -6.26 13.55 -10.42
N LEU A 28 -6.26 12.55 -9.55
CA LEU A 28 -6.67 11.17 -9.85
C LEU A 28 -8.02 10.79 -9.21
N GLU A 29 -8.79 11.76 -8.76
CA GLU A 29 -10.12 11.53 -8.12
C GLU A 29 -11.05 10.66 -8.98
N MET A 30 -10.97 10.78 -10.30
CA MET A 30 -11.77 9.98 -11.24
C MET A 30 -11.55 8.46 -11.11
N MET A 31 -10.45 8.03 -10.51
CA MET A 31 -10.18 6.61 -10.27
C MET A 31 -10.99 6.04 -9.09
N GLY A 32 -11.59 6.89 -8.26
CA GLY A 32 -12.45 6.50 -7.14
C GLY A 32 -11.73 5.99 -5.89
N HIS A 33 -10.42 5.81 -5.92
CA HIS A 33 -9.66 5.25 -4.78
C HIS A 33 -9.77 6.11 -3.53
N GLY A 34 -9.67 7.44 -3.67
CA GLY A 34 -9.81 8.38 -2.56
C GLY A 34 -11.19 8.33 -1.93
N ARG A 35 -12.25 8.36 -2.76
CA ARG A 35 -13.62 8.24 -2.28
C ARG A 35 -13.82 6.94 -1.50
N ALA A 36 -13.43 5.79 -2.07
CA ALA A 36 -13.54 4.50 -1.40
C ALA A 36 -12.76 4.47 -0.08
N ALA A 37 -11.53 4.99 -0.05
CA ALA A 37 -10.71 5.04 1.16
C ALA A 37 -11.34 5.85 2.31
N HIS A 38 -12.08 6.91 1.98
CA HIS A 38 -12.81 7.72 2.97
C HIS A 38 -14.12 7.05 3.40
N GLU A 39 -14.95 6.61 2.45
CA GLU A 39 -16.28 6.05 2.72
C GLU A 39 -16.23 4.71 3.46
N GLU A 40 -15.21 3.89 3.19
CA GLU A 40 -15.02 2.56 3.79
C GLU A 40 -14.17 2.58 5.08
N GLY A 41 -13.70 3.76 5.53
CA GLY A 41 -12.95 3.91 6.77
C GLY A 41 -11.50 3.40 6.70
N VAL A 42 -10.97 3.15 5.50
CA VAL A 42 -9.62 2.59 5.29
C VAL A 42 -8.53 3.45 5.93
N ILE A 43 -8.65 4.77 5.84
CA ILE A 43 -7.68 5.70 6.42
C ILE A 43 -7.61 5.53 7.94
N ALA A 44 -8.77 5.45 8.61
CA ALA A 44 -8.83 5.27 10.07
C ALA A 44 -8.24 3.91 10.48
N ASN A 45 -8.55 2.84 9.76
CA ASN A 45 -7.99 1.52 10.02
C ASN A 45 -6.46 1.49 9.84
N ILE A 46 -5.93 2.17 8.83
CA ILE A 46 -4.47 2.31 8.68
C ILE A 46 -3.87 3.14 9.83
N GLN A 47 -4.54 4.21 10.28
CA GLN A 47 -4.09 4.99 11.45
C GLN A 47 -3.98 4.13 12.70
N ASP A 48 -4.96 3.25 12.96
CA ASP A 48 -4.95 2.33 14.10
C ASP A 48 -3.77 1.34 14.00
N LEU A 49 -3.53 0.78 12.81
CA LEU A 49 -2.34 -0.06 12.57
C LEU A 49 -1.03 0.71 12.78
N VAL A 50 -0.91 1.92 12.23
CA VAL A 50 0.26 2.78 12.42
C VAL A 50 0.52 3.05 13.90
N ALA A 51 -0.53 3.40 14.66
CA ALA A 51 -0.42 3.63 16.10
C ALA A 51 0.03 2.35 16.85
N ALA A 52 -0.52 1.19 16.49
CA ALA A 52 -0.17 -0.08 17.10
C ALA A 52 1.28 -0.50 16.79
N PHE A 53 1.75 -0.34 15.56
CA PHE A 53 3.12 -0.64 15.16
C PHE A 53 4.12 0.32 15.81
N ARG A 54 3.87 1.63 15.76
CA ARG A 54 4.70 2.66 16.43
C ARG A 54 4.78 2.43 17.94
N GLY A 55 3.66 2.13 18.57
CA GLY A 55 3.60 1.86 20.03
C GLY A 55 4.44 0.65 20.47
N ARG A 56 4.75 -0.26 19.54
CA ARG A 56 5.60 -1.44 19.79
C ARG A 56 7.02 -1.33 19.21
N GLY A 57 7.36 -0.17 18.64
CA GLY A 57 8.66 0.04 17.99
C GLY A 57 8.86 -0.83 16.74
N LEU A 58 7.77 -1.23 16.08
CA LEU A 58 7.79 -2.04 14.88
C LEU A 58 7.88 -1.14 13.62
N PRO A 59 8.50 -1.62 12.53
CA PRO A 59 8.68 -0.83 11.33
C PRO A 59 7.36 -0.43 10.66
N VAL A 60 7.23 0.85 10.31
CA VAL A 60 6.22 1.39 9.39
C VAL A 60 6.95 1.89 8.15
N VAL A 61 6.51 1.43 6.98
CA VAL A 61 7.17 1.66 5.70
C VAL A 61 6.14 2.14 4.68
N TYR A 62 6.49 3.15 3.92
CA TYR A 62 5.60 3.75 2.92
C TYR A 62 6.12 3.53 1.52
N CYS A 63 5.22 3.23 0.59
CA CYS A 63 5.48 3.25 -0.84
C CYS A 63 4.63 4.34 -1.50
N VAL A 64 5.27 5.14 -2.33
CA VAL A 64 4.67 6.29 -3.00
C VAL A 64 4.86 6.15 -4.50
N ALA A 65 3.77 6.21 -5.26
CA ALA A 65 3.83 6.20 -6.71
C ALA A 65 4.38 7.52 -7.24
N HIS A 66 5.32 7.45 -8.18
CA HIS A 66 5.73 8.62 -8.94
C HIS A 66 5.74 8.33 -10.44
N THR A 67 5.55 9.37 -11.26
CA THR A 67 5.59 9.26 -12.72
C THR A 67 6.90 9.86 -13.25
N PRO A 68 7.80 9.05 -13.85
CA PRO A 68 9.03 9.56 -14.45
C PRO A 68 8.76 10.49 -15.64
N VAL A 69 9.57 11.55 -15.79
CA VAL A 69 9.38 12.57 -16.83
C VAL A 69 9.75 12.06 -18.22
N ASP A 70 10.82 11.27 -18.32
CA ASP A 70 11.45 10.90 -19.59
C ASP A 70 11.24 9.44 -19.98
N THR A 71 10.31 8.75 -19.34
CA THR A 71 10.05 7.34 -19.64
C THR A 71 9.17 7.19 -20.87
N LYS A 72 9.61 6.36 -21.81
CA LYS A 72 8.76 5.89 -22.91
C LYS A 72 7.95 4.70 -22.41
N PHE A 73 6.64 4.86 -22.36
CA PHE A 73 5.73 3.79 -21.99
C PHE A 73 5.39 2.92 -23.19
N ALA A 74 4.93 1.68 -22.90
CA ALA A 74 4.41 0.81 -23.94
C ALA A 74 3.19 1.45 -24.63
N ALA A 75 3.02 1.20 -25.92
CA ALA A 75 1.99 1.80 -26.75
C ALA A 75 0.54 1.58 -26.23
N TYR A 76 0.34 0.56 -25.40
CA TYR A 76 -0.96 0.22 -24.80
C TYR A 76 -0.99 0.44 -23.28
N GLY A 77 -0.10 1.26 -22.76
CA GLY A 77 0.11 1.49 -21.33
C GLY A 77 -0.89 2.44 -20.66
N GLY A 78 -2.17 2.39 -21.01
CA GLY A 78 -3.28 3.25 -20.57
C GLY A 78 -3.06 4.13 -19.34
N PHE A 79 -2.84 3.51 -18.17
CA PHE A 79 -2.64 4.24 -16.90
C PHE A 79 -1.40 5.17 -16.94
N TRP A 80 -0.26 4.65 -17.38
CA TRP A 80 1.00 5.41 -17.37
C TRP A 80 0.98 6.57 -18.36
N GLU A 81 0.42 6.35 -19.53
CA GLU A 81 0.27 7.41 -20.52
C GLU A 81 -0.69 8.49 -20.02
N GLY A 82 -1.79 8.11 -19.36
CA GLY A 82 -2.70 9.05 -18.71
C GLY A 82 -2.01 9.87 -17.63
N SER A 83 -1.26 9.23 -16.74
CA SER A 83 -0.50 9.90 -15.67
C SER A 83 0.56 10.86 -16.22
N ARG A 84 1.21 10.51 -17.32
CA ARG A 84 2.18 11.36 -18.01
C ARG A 84 1.50 12.60 -18.62
N GLN A 85 0.37 12.41 -19.28
CA GLN A 85 -0.39 13.50 -19.90
C GLN A 85 -0.97 14.47 -18.86
N LEU A 86 -1.42 13.95 -17.73
CA LEU A 86 -1.92 14.76 -16.62
C LEU A 86 -0.80 15.41 -15.78
N GLU A 87 0.47 15.05 -16.04
CA GLU A 87 1.63 15.51 -15.27
C GLU A 87 1.54 15.26 -13.75
N VAL A 88 0.79 14.23 -13.34
CA VAL A 88 0.57 13.87 -11.93
C VAL A 88 1.72 13.04 -11.36
N ASN A 89 1.76 12.95 -10.02
CA ASN A 89 2.74 12.16 -9.27
C ASN A 89 4.20 12.56 -9.56
N ARG A 90 4.47 13.84 -9.76
CA ARG A 90 5.84 14.34 -9.95
C ARG A 90 6.56 14.42 -8.62
N LEU A 91 7.79 13.91 -8.58
CA LEU A 91 8.64 14.04 -7.38
C LEU A 91 8.83 15.52 -6.99
N GLY A 92 8.73 15.80 -5.69
CA GLY A 92 8.87 17.15 -5.15
C GLY A 92 7.60 18.01 -5.25
N THR A 93 6.47 17.43 -5.64
CA THR A 93 5.17 18.10 -5.64
C THR A 93 4.26 17.56 -4.53
N TRP A 94 3.19 18.27 -4.25
CA TRP A 94 2.13 17.85 -3.31
C TRP A 94 1.54 16.46 -3.64
N ASP A 95 1.53 16.08 -4.90
CA ASP A 95 0.98 14.83 -5.40
C ASP A 95 1.56 13.59 -4.72
N VAL A 96 2.88 13.62 -4.46
CA VAL A 96 3.64 12.49 -3.90
C VAL A 96 3.84 12.58 -2.39
N GLU A 97 3.27 13.58 -1.75
CA GLU A 97 3.27 13.64 -0.28
C GLU A 97 2.24 12.66 0.27
N ILE A 98 2.60 11.98 1.34
CA ILE A 98 1.67 11.09 2.07
C ILE A 98 0.61 11.97 2.71
N ILE A 99 -0.64 11.51 2.71
CA ILE A 99 -1.75 12.25 3.32
C ILE A 99 -1.45 12.58 4.78
N GLU A 100 -1.89 13.73 5.23
CA GLU A 100 -1.60 14.27 6.57
C GLU A 100 -1.99 13.29 7.68
N GLU A 101 -3.08 12.56 7.49
CA GLU A 101 -3.63 11.59 8.43
C GLU A 101 -2.69 10.41 8.70
N LEU A 102 -1.77 10.13 7.78
CA LEU A 102 -0.79 9.03 7.84
C LEU A 102 0.66 9.52 7.81
N ALA A 103 0.88 10.81 8.08
CA ALA A 103 2.19 11.43 7.96
C ALA A 103 3.30 10.60 8.65
N PRO A 104 4.41 10.30 7.93
CA PRO A 104 5.52 9.57 8.50
C PRO A 104 6.23 10.37 9.59
N VAL A 105 6.76 9.66 10.59
CA VAL A 105 7.58 10.26 11.65
C VAL A 105 9.08 10.08 11.36
N PRO A 106 9.98 10.87 11.99
CA PRO A 106 11.41 10.72 11.80
C PRO A 106 11.90 9.29 12.00
N GLY A 107 12.62 8.76 11.02
CA GLY A 107 13.13 7.38 11.01
C GLY A 107 12.34 6.39 10.18
N GLU A 108 11.09 6.69 9.87
CA GLU A 108 10.30 5.88 8.93
C GLU A 108 10.76 6.11 7.48
N LYS A 109 10.70 5.07 6.67
CA LYS A 109 11.19 5.11 5.28
C LYS A 109 10.06 5.23 4.28
N ILE A 110 10.30 6.07 3.26
CA ILE A 110 9.45 6.22 2.09
C ILE A 110 10.22 5.70 0.88
N PHE A 111 9.62 4.77 0.15
CA PHE A 111 10.14 4.24 -1.11
C PHE A 111 9.29 4.78 -2.26
N TYR A 112 9.94 5.36 -3.24
CA TYR A 112 9.27 5.90 -4.43
C TYR A 112 9.35 4.87 -5.55
N ASN A 113 8.19 4.40 -6.01
CA ASN A 113 8.10 3.45 -7.12
C ASN A 113 7.33 4.06 -8.29
N TRP A 114 7.79 3.78 -9.52
CA TRP A 114 7.03 4.14 -10.72
C TRP A 114 6.28 2.93 -11.33
N PRO A 115 6.77 1.67 -11.25
CA PRO A 115 5.96 0.51 -11.61
C PRO A 115 4.90 0.24 -10.54
N PHE A 116 3.90 -0.57 -10.87
CA PHE A 116 2.94 -1.04 -9.86
C PHE A 116 3.58 -1.91 -8.79
N ASN A 117 4.64 -2.65 -9.12
CA ASN A 117 5.40 -3.42 -8.16
C ASN A 117 6.31 -2.52 -7.34
N VAL A 118 6.00 -2.39 -6.06
CA VAL A 118 6.72 -1.50 -5.12
C VAL A 118 8.15 -1.96 -4.81
N PHE A 119 8.54 -3.18 -5.18
CA PHE A 119 9.89 -3.70 -5.00
C PHE A 119 10.82 -3.38 -6.17
N GLU A 120 10.26 -3.07 -7.34
CA GLU A 120 11.05 -2.88 -8.55
C GLU A 120 11.83 -1.57 -8.50
N GLY A 121 13.16 -1.68 -8.46
CA GLY A 121 14.09 -0.54 -8.49
C GLY A 121 14.09 0.35 -7.25
N THR A 122 13.51 -0.09 -6.12
CA THR A 122 13.31 0.77 -4.94
C THR A 122 14.29 0.53 -3.78
N GLY A 123 14.88 -0.68 -3.67
CA GLY A 123 15.65 -1.07 -2.48
C GLY A 123 14.78 -1.47 -1.28
N LEU A 124 13.47 -1.61 -1.45
CA LEU A 124 12.56 -2.01 -0.38
C LEU A 124 12.89 -3.39 0.19
N GLN A 125 13.26 -4.35 -0.65
CA GLN A 125 13.60 -5.69 -0.20
C GLN A 125 14.82 -5.69 0.73
N GLU A 126 15.89 -5.04 0.32
CA GLU A 126 17.13 -4.92 1.10
C GLU A 126 16.86 -4.24 2.45
N TYR A 127 15.98 -3.25 2.45
CA TYR A 127 15.59 -2.58 3.68
C TYR A 127 14.83 -3.50 4.64
N LEU A 128 13.79 -4.20 4.17
CA LEU A 128 13.04 -5.15 4.99
C LEU A 128 13.94 -6.28 5.53
N GLN A 129 14.83 -6.79 4.70
CA GLN A 129 15.83 -7.80 5.11
C GLN A 129 16.79 -7.25 6.17
N SER A 130 17.28 -6.01 6.03
CA SER A 130 18.18 -5.38 7.02
C SER A 130 17.54 -5.22 8.39
N LEU A 131 16.22 -5.13 8.45
CA LEU A 131 15.44 -5.07 9.68
C LEU A 131 15.09 -6.45 10.26
N GLY A 132 15.38 -7.53 9.54
CA GLY A 132 14.99 -8.89 9.92
C GLY A 132 13.47 -9.13 9.85
N VAL A 133 12.78 -8.47 8.91
CA VAL A 133 11.33 -8.63 8.72
C VAL A 133 11.03 -10.00 8.11
N GLU A 134 10.08 -10.71 8.68
CA GLU A 134 9.58 -12.01 8.20
C GLU A 134 8.10 -11.96 7.82
N THR A 135 7.35 -11.04 8.44
CA THR A 135 5.91 -10.85 8.15
C THR A 135 5.67 -9.41 7.66
N VAL A 136 4.85 -9.26 6.64
CA VAL A 136 4.43 -7.94 6.15
C VAL A 136 2.92 -7.83 6.23
N VAL A 137 2.45 -6.83 6.98
CA VAL A 137 1.06 -6.38 6.99
C VAL A 137 0.92 -5.34 5.88
N LEU A 138 0.20 -5.70 4.82
CA LEU A 138 0.07 -4.92 3.59
C LEU A 138 -1.25 -4.16 3.57
N THR A 139 -1.18 -2.84 3.34
CA THR A 139 -2.33 -1.93 3.36
C THR A 139 -2.27 -0.92 2.21
N GLY A 140 -3.36 -0.18 1.99
CA GLY A 140 -3.41 0.96 1.08
C GLY A 140 -4.25 0.75 -0.18
N VAL A 141 -3.87 1.43 -1.27
CA VAL A 141 -4.61 1.43 -2.54
C VAL A 141 -3.70 1.20 -3.76
N ALA A 142 -4.18 0.56 -4.83
CA ALA A 142 -5.47 -0.08 -5.00
C ALA A 142 -5.32 -1.60 -4.98
N THR A 143 -6.28 -2.33 -4.42
CA THR A 143 -6.19 -3.81 -4.29
C THR A 143 -6.02 -4.51 -5.62
N GLY A 144 -6.68 -4.06 -6.68
CA GLY A 144 -6.55 -4.62 -8.03
C GLY A 144 -5.28 -4.22 -8.79
N MET A 145 -4.45 -3.33 -8.22
CA MET A 145 -3.25 -2.80 -8.87
C MET A 145 -2.03 -2.94 -7.98
N SER A 146 -1.59 -1.86 -7.34
CA SER A 146 -0.32 -1.79 -6.62
C SER A 146 -0.29 -2.63 -5.35
N VAL A 147 -1.38 -2.68 -4.60
CA VAL A 147 -1.50 -3.58 -3.44
C VAL A 147 -1.47 -5.03 -3.92
N GLY A 148 -2.19 -5.35 -5.01
CA GLY A 148 -2.18 -6.68 -5.63
C GLY A 148 -0.79 -7.10 -6.09
N THR A 149 -0.09 -6.25 -6.84
CA THR A 149 1.28 -6.56 -7.28
C THR A 149 2.26 -6.65 -6.13
N ALA A 150 2.11 -5.83 -5.08
CA ALA A 150 2.91 -5.93 -3.86
C ALA A 150 2.65 -7.25 -3.12
N ALA A 151 1.39 -7.71 -3.04
CA ALA A 151 1.03 -8.98 -2.42
C ALA A 151 1.70 -10.16 -3.12
N TRP A 152 1.62 -10.23 -4.45
CA TRP A 152 2.33 -11.25 -5.23
C TRP A 152 3.84 -11.17 -5.03
N ALA A 153 4.41 -9.96 -5.10
CA ALA A 153 5.84 -9.77 -4.92
C ALA A 153 6.34 -10.19 -3.52
N LEU A 154 5.54 -9.98 -2.48
CA LEU A 154 5.82 -10.44 -1.11
C LEU A 154 5.78 -11.97 -1.03
N ALA A 155 4.73 -12.60 -1.58
CA ALA A 155 4.59 -14.06 -1.59
C ALA A 155 5.74 -14.74 -2.35
N GLU A 156 6.14 -14.23 -3.52
CA GLU A 156 7.27 -14.73 -4.30
C GLU A 156 8.63 -14.58 -3.58
N ARG A 157 8.72 -13.66 -2.61
CA ARG A 157 9.89 -13.42 -1.76
C ARG A 157 9.83 -14.16 -0.43
N PHE A 158 8.81 -15.00 -0.25
CA PHE A 158 8.59 -15.82 0.93
C PHE A 158 8.38 -15.03 2.24
N TYR A 159 7.85 -13.80 2.15
CA TYR A 159 7.32 -13.13 3.34
C TYR A 159 5.98 -13.74 3.76
N ASN A 160 5.75 -13.83 5.08
CA ASN A 160 4.42 -14.11 5.59
C ASN A 160 3.55 -12.88 5.32
N LEU A 161 2.61 -12.99 4.40
CA LEU A 161 1.73 -11.90 3.99
C LEU A 161 0.46 -11.90 4.83
N ILE A 162 0.14 -10.75 5.42
CA ILE A 162 -1.13 -10.48 6.09
C ILE A 162 -1.77 -9.26 5.43
N VAL A 163 -3.04 -9.40 5.03
CA VAL A 163 -3.81 -8.31 4.42
C VAL A 163 -5.05 -8.05 5.27
N PRO A 164 -5.09 -6.95 6.03
CA PRO A 164 -6.32 -6.48 6.65
C PRO A 164 -7.27 -6.00 5.57
N SER A 165 -8.39 -6.69 5.36
CA SER A 165 -9.33 -6.41 4.29
C SER A 165 -9.97 -5.03 4.38
N ASP A 166 -10.08 -4.51 5.60
CA ASP A 166 -10.63 -3.20 5.95
C ASP A 166 -9.60 -2.05 5.96
N ALA A 167 -8.30 -2.36 5.73
CA ALA A 167 -7.21 -1.37 5.63
C ALA A 167 -6.67 -1.25 4.19
N SER A 168 -7.38 -1.76 3.21
CA SER A 168 -7.11 -1.56 1.78
C SER A 168 -8.41 -1.48 1.00
N THR A 169 -8.37 -0.82 -0.16
CA THR A 169 -9.54 -0.71 -1.03
C THR A 169 -9.16 -0.52 -2.51
N ASP A 170 -10.17 -0.39 -3.35
CA ASP A 170 -10.07 -0.07 -4.77
C ASP A 170 -11.17 0.95 -5.16
N GLY A 171 -10.97 1.71 -6.20
CA GLY A 171 -12.01 2.57 -6.77
C GLY A 171 -13.18 1.79 -7.37
N ASN A 172 -12.98 0.50 -7.64
CA ASN A 172 -13.98 -0.44 -8.07
C ASN A 172 -14.21 -1.52 -6.99
N SER A 173 -15.34 -1.47 -6.32
CA SER A 173 -15.67 -2.37 -5.21
C SER A 173 -15.73 -3.84 -5.61
N GLU A 174 -16.13 -4.17 -6.84
CA GLU A 174 -16.15 -5.56 -7.33
C GLU A 174 -14.73 -6.11 -7.53
N VAL A 175 -13.79 -5.26 -7.98
CA VAL A 175 -12.37 -5.61 -8.06
C VAL A 175 -11.84 -5.87 -6.66
N HIS A 176 -12.07 -4.95 -5.73
CA HIS A 176 -11.65 -5.10 -4.33
C HIS A 176 -12.16 -6.43 -3.75
N LYS A 177 -13.46 -6.67 -3.83
CA LYS A 177 -14.10 -7.88 -3.33
C LYS A 177 -13.48 -9.15 -3.94
N THR A 178 -13.31 -9.18 -5.26
CA THR A 178 -12.71 -10.34 -5.95
C THR A 178 -11.30 -10.63 -5.47
N VAL A 179 -10.48 -9.58 -5.31
CA VAL A 179 -9.09 -9.72 -4.88
C VAL A 179 -9.01 -10.20 -3.43
N ILE A 180 -9.78 -9.61 -2.53
CA ILE A 180 -9.81 -9.97 -1.10
C ILE A 180 -10.36 -11.38 -0.87
N GLU A 181 -11.45 -11.74 -1.55
CA GLU A 181 -12.15 -13.01 -1.27
C GLU A 181 -11.59 -14.21 -2.06
N SER A 182 -10.99 -13.97 -3.23
CA SER A 182 -10.62 -15.04 -4.14
C SER A 182 -9.13 -15.14 -4.46
N ILE A 183 -8.39 -14.02 -4.42
CA ILE A 183 -6.99 -14.01 -4.82
C ILE A 183 -6.06 -14.05 -3.61
N PHE A 184 -6.20 -13.11 -2.68
CA PHE A 184 -5.29 -13.01 -1.55
C PHE A 184 -5.28 -14.21 -0.61
N PRO A 185 -6.41 -14.94 -0.37
CA PRO A 185 -6.37 -16.16 0.44
C PRO A 185 -5.49 -17.28 -0.12
N ALA A 186 -5.16 -17.21 -1.42
CA ALA A 186 -4.25 -18.19 -2.05
C ALA A 186 -2.76 -17.90 -1.77
N ILE A 187 -2.41 -16.68 -1.33
CA ILE A 187 -1.01 -16.23 -1.19
C ILE A 187 -0.68 -15.64 0.18
N GLY A 188 -1.66 -15.46 1.04
CA GLY A 188 -1.48 -14.87 2.38
C GLY A 188 -2.70 -15.02 3.27
N LEU A 189 -2.60 -14.47 4.45
CA LEU A 189 -3.70 -14.38 5.41
C LEU A 189 -4.51 -13.11 5.15
N VAL A 190 -5.81 -13.27 4.93
CA VAL A 190 -6.75 -12.14 4.89
C VAL A 190 -7.49 -12.10 6.23
N THR A 191 -7.48 -10.94 6.88
CA THR A 191 -8.11 -10.73 8.18
C THR A 191 -8.61 -9.29 8.33
N THR A 192 -8.79 -8.78 9.54
CA THR A 192 -9.19 -7.40 9.83
C THR A 192 -8.10 -6.63 10.57
N THR A 193 -8.19 -5.31 10.57
CA THR A 193 -7.33 -4.42 11.36
C THR A 193 -7.33 -4.78 12.85
N GLU A 194 -8.52 -4.98 13.43
CA GLU A 194 -8.67 -5.35 14.84
C GLU A 194 -7.95 -6.68 15.16
N ASP A 195 -8.09 -7.66 14.28
CA ASP A 195 -7.48 -8.97 14.47
C ASP A 195 -5.94 -8.90 14.38
N VAL A 196 -5.39 -8.12 13.44
CA VAL A 196 -3.94 -7.87 13.38
C VAL A 196 -3.43 -7.22 14.66
N ILE A 197 -4.08 -6.16 15.14
CA ILE A 197 -3.68 -5.44 16.35
C ILE A 197 -3.71 -6.36 17.58
N GLY A 198 -4.70 -7.26 17.64
CA GLY A 198 -4.83 -8.23 18.72
C GLY A 198 -3.72 -9.29 18.76
N HIS A 199 -3.00 -9.51 17.66
CA HIS A 199 -1.90 -10.47 17.54
C HIS A 199 -0.51 -9.83 17.55
N LEU A 200 -0.40 -8.49 17.54
CA LEU A 200 0.87 -7.76 17.74
C LEU A 200 1.31 -7.79 19.20
#